data_7df9b12ac81f08f9333a31d3d1a56a01
#
_entry.id   7df9b12ac81f08f9333a31d3d1a56a01
#
_cell.length_a   1.000
_cell.length_b   1.000
_cell.length_c   1.000
_cell.angle_alpha   90.00
_cell.angle_beta   90.00
_cell.angle_gamma   90.00
#
_symmetry.space_group_name_H-M   'P 1'
#
loop_
_entity.id
_entity.type
_entity.pdbx_description
1 polymer ?
#
loop_
_entity_poly.entity_id
_entity_poly.type
_entity_poly.pdbx_seq_one_letter_code
_entity_poly.pdbx_strand_id
1 'polypeptide(L)'
;METTLIPTKSKPPYLLGLLCLIPLVGAFVGLGLLLYGLLKYKDKWLSIIGAAGILWTIIVYSTLFYAGTHASIFKKGFEDISQMQLNSLIKNIEYHKLTHGQYPDSLKQLLDDDELAPINDAAQGMNTKGNVYYNYGKIGDKYSLFSSGQDGIPNTKDDLFPQITITDSSKIGLLKHH
;
A
#
# COMPACT_ATOMS: atom_id res chain seq x y z
N MET A 1 -49.91 34.49 -36.04
CA MET A 1 -49.10 33.42 -36.67
C MET A 1 -48.25 32.82 -35.58
N GLU A 2 -48.75 31.78 -34.90
CA GLU A 2 -48.10 31.14 -33.78
C GLU A 2 -47.18 30.06 -34.32
N THR A 3 -45.87 30.30 -34.21
CA THR A 3 -44.84 29.31 -34.59
C THR A 3 -44.77 28.25 -33.50
N THR A 4 -45.45 27.15 -33.68
CA THR A 4 -45.33 25.97 -32.85
C THR A 4 -43.92 25.37 -32.99
N LEU A 5 -43.04 25.64 -32.03
CA LEU A 5 -41.75 25.00 -31.93
C LEU A 5 -41.95 23.50 -31.60
N ILE A 6 -41.71 22.65 -32.58
CA ILE A 6 -41.70 21.20 -32.40
C ILE A 6 -40.52 20.86 -31.48
N PRO A 7 -40.72 20.25 -30.32
CA PRO A 7 -39.62 19.85 -29.43
C PRO A 7 -38.81 18.75 -30.12
N THR A 8 -37.61 19.07 -30.54
CA THR A 8 -36.66 18.09 -31.07
C THR A 8 -36.27 17.13 -29.96
N LYS A 9 -36.73 15.90 -30.06
CA LYS A 9 -36.38 14.81 -29.11
C LYS A 9 -34.86 14.59 -29.19
N SER A 10 -34.13 15.05 -28.18
CA SER A 10 -32.68 14.90 -28.14
C SER A 10 -32.31 13.41 -28.13
N LYS A 11 -31.36 13.04 -29.00
CA LYS A 11 -30.88 11.63 -29.06
C LYS A 11 -30.11 11.26 -27.78
N PRO A 12 -30.24 10.03 -27.31
CA PRO A 12 -29.45 9.56 -26.15
C PRO A 12 -27.95 9.67 -26.43
N PRO A 13 -27.13 10.12 -25.44
CA PRO A 13 -25.71 10.37 -25.63
C PRO A 13 -24.86 9.08 -25.47
N TYR A 14 -25.02 8.13 -26.39
CA TYR A 14 -24.30 6.84 -26.34
C TYR A 14 -22.76 6.97 -26.35
N LEU A 15 -22.24 8.03 -26.99
CA LEU A 15 -20.79 8.29 -27.08
C LEU A 15 -20.16 8.50 -25.70
N LEU A 16 -20.91 8.99 -24.71
CA LEU A 16 -20.41 9.08 -23.33
C LEU A 16 -20.14 7.72 -22.71
N GLY A 17 -20.73 6.65 -23.26
CA GLY A 17 -20.42 5.28 -22.83
C GLY A 17 -18.97 4.88 -23.04
N LEU A 18 -18.23 5.50 -23.97
CA LEU A 18 -16.79 5.25 -24.13
C LEU A 18 -15.98 5.68 -22.91
N LEU A 19 -16.43 6.69 -22.17
CA LEU A 19 -15.77 7.11 -20.92
C LEU A 19 -15.92 6.07 -19.82
N CYS A 20 -16.87 5.15 -19.93
CA CYS A 20 -17.02 4.04 -18.98
C CYS A 20 -15.85 3.06 -19.04
N LEU A 21 -15.01 3.08 -20.09
CA LEU A 21 -13.80 2.25 -20.19
C LEU A 21 -12.68 2.73 -19.24
N ILE A 22 -12.69 4.00 -18.85
CA ILE A 22 -11.69 4.55 -17.92
C ILE A 22 -12.12 4.20 -16.51
N PRO A 23 -11.36 3.35 -15.77
CA PRO A 23 -11.66 3.02 -14.38
C PRO A 23 -11.78 4.30 -13.53
N LEU A 24 -12.57 4.31 -12.52
CA LEU A 24 -12.96 5.44 -11.67
C LEU A 24 -13.91 6.42 -12.37
N VAL A 25 -13.52 7.03 -13.50
CA VAL A 25 -14.39 7.91 -14.30
C VAL A 25 -15.61 7.12 -14.79
N GLY A 26 -15.40 5.88 -15.19
CA GLY A 26 -16.45 4.97 -15.65
C GLY A 26 -17.56 4.71 -14.65
N ALA A 27 -17.24 4.67 -13.35
CA ALA A 27 -18.27 4.50 -12.31
C ALA A 27 -19.22 5.71 -12.26
N PHE A 28 -18.67 6.93 -12.26
CA PHE A 28 -19.47 8.17 -12.20
C PHE A 28 -20.26 8.39 -13.49
N VAL A 29 -19.61 8.20 -14.65
CA VAL A 29 -20.27 8.32 -15.96
C VAL A 29 -21.33 7.23 -16.12
N GLY A 30 -21.01 5.99 -15.72
CA GLY A 30 -21.92 4.85 -15.73
C GLY A 30 -23.18 5.10 -14.89
N LEU A 31 -23.01 5.65 -13.69
CA LEU A 31 -24.13 6.04 -12.82
C LEU A 31 -24.97 7.13 -13.47
N GLY A 32 -24.34 8.15 -14.04
CA GLY A 32 -25.01 9.21 -14.79
C GLY A 32 -25.84 8.66 -15.97
N LEU A 33 -25.24 7.82 -16.81
CA LEU A 33 -25.91 7.21 -17.95
C LEU A 33 -27.07 6.30 -17.54
N LEU A 34 -26.91 5.53 -16.46
CA LEU A 34 -27.95 4.69 -15.91
C LEU A 34 -29.15 5.52 -15.46
N LEU A 35 -28.92 6.57 -14.66
CA LEU A 35 -29.98 7.46 -14.18
C LEU A 35 -30.65 8.21 -15.34
N TYR A 36 -29.88 8.74 -16.30
CA TYR A 36 -30.42 9.39 -17.47
C TYR A 36 -31.21 8.44 -18.35
N GLY A 37 -30.73 7.19 -18.51
CA GLY A 37 -31.42 6.15 -19.26
C GLY A 37 -32.78 5.80 -18.64
N LEU A 38 -32.84 5.68 -17.32
CA LEU A 38 -34.07 5.33 -16.61
C LEU A 38 -35.06 6.49 -16.48
N LEU A 39 -34.56 7.68 -16.12
CA LEU A 39 -35.43 8.79 -15.73
C LEU A 39 -35.82 9.71 -16.92
N LYS A 40 -34.83 10.07 -17.76
CA LYS A 40 -35.02 11.09 -18.81
C LYS A 40 -35.37 10.49 -20.18
N TYR A 41 -34.56 9.55 -20.64
CA TYR A 41 -34.70 8.99 -21.99
C TYR A 41 -35.60 7.75 -22.03
N LYS A 42 -35.82 7.09 -20.89
CA LYS A 42 -36.51 5.78 -20.79
C LYS A 42 -35.97 4.78 -21.82
N ASP A 43 -34.64 4.80 -22.00
CA ASP A 43 -33.93 4.00 -22.98
C ASP A 43 -33.19 2.87 -22.26
N LYS A 44 -33.57 1.63 -22.58
CA LYS A 44 -33.00 0.42 -22.00
C LYS A 44 -31.53 0.26 -22.34
N TRP A 45 -31.12 0.61 -23.57
CA TRP A 45 -29.75 0.46 -24.02
C TRP A 45 -28.81 1.42 -23.29
N LEU A 46 -29.22 2.67 -23.09
CA LEU A 46 -28.43 3.63 -22.33
C LEU A 46 -28.24 3.20 -20.86
N SER A 47 -29.29 2.64 -20.27
CA SER A 47 -29.23 2.11 -18.89
C SER A 47 -28.32 0.89 -18.79
N ILE A 48 -28.34 0.00 -19.81
CA ILE A 48 -27.45 -1.18 -19.85
C ILE A 48 -25.98 -0.74 -19.98
N ILE A 49 -25.68 0.23 -20.85
CA ILE A 49 -24.32 0.78 -20.99
C ILE A 49 -23.83 1.37 -19.66
N GLY A 50 -24.68 2.14 -18.96
CA GLY A 50 -24.34 2.69 -17.66
C GLY A 50 -24.07 1.62 -16.61
N ALA A 51 -24.93 0.60 -16.51
CA ALA A 51 -24.75 -0.54 -15.61
C ALA A 51 -23.46 -1.34 -15.92
N ALA A 52 -23.19 -1.60 -17.21
CA ALA A 52 -21.99 -2.28 -17.66
C ALA A 52 -20.71 -1.49 -17.29
N GLY A 53 -20.72 -0.15 -17.36
CA GLY A 53 -19.61 0.69 -16.96
C GLY A 53 -19.30 0.60 -15.47
N ILE A 54 -20.33 0.58 -14.62
CA ILE A 54 -20.17 0.37 -13.18
C ILE A 54 -19.57 -1.00 -12.90
N LEU A 55 -20.12 -2.05 -13.53
CA LEU A 55 -19.70 -3.43 -13.33
C LEU A 55 -18.25 -3.65 -13.79
N TRP A 56 -17.87 -3.04 -14.91
CA TRP A 56 -16.49 -3.03 -15.41
C TRP A 56 -15.54 -2.41 -14.38
N THR A 57 -15.89 -1.26 -13.82
CA THR A 57 -15.08 -0.60 -12.79
C THR A 57 -14.87 -1.51 -11.57
N ILE A 58 -15.93 -2.17 -11.11
CA ILE A 58 -15.85 -3.12 -9.97
C ILE A 58 -14.90 -4.27 -10.30
N ILE A 59 -15.02 -4.87 -11.49
CA ILE A 59 -14.17 -5.99 -11.94
C ILE A 59 -12.70 -5.55 -11.97
N VAL A 60 -12.40 -4.39 -12.59
CA VAL A 60 -11.03 -3.90 -12.71
C VAL A 60 -10.41 -3.67 -11.33
N TYR A 61 -11.09 -2.97 -10.43
CA TYR A 61 -10.54 -2.71 -9.10
C TYR A 61 -10.45 -3.96 -8.24
N SER A 62 -11.41 -4.87 -8.33
CA SER A 62 -11.33 -6.17 -7.63
C SER A 62 -10.13 -6.99 -8.11
N THR A 63 -9.89 -7.00 -9.43
CA THR A 63 -8.74 -7.72 -10.01
C THR A 63 -7.41 -7.06 -9.60
N LEU A 64 -7.33 -5.71 -9.64
CA LEU A 64 -6.14 -4.99 -9.19
C LEU A 64 -5.87 -5.20 -7.69
N PHE A 65 -6.91 -5.18 -6.88
CA PHE A 65 -6.80 -5.45 -5.44
C PHE A 65 -6.30 -6.88 -5.18
N TYR A 66 -6.90 -7.87 -5.85
CA TYR A 66 -6.46 -9.26 -5.76
C TYR A 66 -5.01 -9.44 -6.21
N ALA A 67 -4.65 -8.87 -7.36
CA ALA A 67 -3.27 -8.88 -7.86
C ALA A 67 -2.31 -8.19 -6.89
N GLY A 68 -2.71 -7.04 -6.31
CA GLY A 68 -1.90 -6.30 -5.34
C GLY A 68 -1.59 -7.08 -4.08
N THR A 69 -2.53 -7.94 -3.64
CA THR A 69 -2.33 -8.75 -2.42
C THR A 69 -1.62 -10.08 -2.67
N HIS A 70 -1.66 -10.61 -3.91
CA HIS A 70 -1.16 -11.96 -4.22
C HIS A 70 0.00 -11.98 -5.22
N ALA A 71 0.25 -10.92 -5.98
CA ALA A 71 1.33 -10.93 -6.94
C ALA A 71 2.70 -10.83 -6.27
N SER A 72 3.63 -11.69 -6.69
CA SER A 72 5.01 -11.74 -6.18
C SER A 72 5.77 -10.42 -6.32
N ILE A 73 5.42 -9.59 -7.31
CA ILE A 73 6.06 -8.29 -7.54
C ILE A 73 5.79 -7.29 -6.38
N PHE A 74 4.56 -7.29 -5.85
CA PHE A 74 4.22 -6.44 -4.71
C PHE A 74 4.88 -6.95 -3.43
N LYS A 75 4.92 -8.28 -3.24
CA LYS A 75 5.61 -8.91 -2.12
C LYS A 75 7.09 -8.53 -2.11
N LYS A 76 7.77 -8.67 -3.25
CA LYS A 76 9.17 -8.26 -3.39
C LYS A 76 9.36 -6.76 -3.13
N GLY A 77 8.45 -5.91 -3.59
CA GLY A 77 8.49 -4.47 -3.31
C GLY A 77 8.45 -4.16 -1.80
N PHE A 78 7.62 -4.86 -1.04
CA PHE A 78 7.58 -4.70 0.42
C PHE A 78 8.83 -5.24 1.11
N GLU A 79 9.41 -6.35 0.62
CA GLU A 79 10.70 -6.85 1.11
C GLU A 79 11.84 -5.86 0.86
N ASP A 80 11.92 -5.28 -0.34
CA ASP A 80 12.93 -4.28 -0.70
C ASP A 80 12.81 -3.02 0.18
N ILE A 81 11.57 -2.55 0.44
CA ILE A 81 11.31 -1.44 1.36
C ILE A 81 11.75 -1.81 2.77
N SER A 82 11.39 -2.99 3.27
CA SER A 82 11.76 -3.46 4.59
C SER A 82 13.28 -3.55 4.74
N GLN A 83 13.98 -4.05 3.72
CA GLN A 83 15.44 -4.10 3.71
C GLN A 83 16.09 -2.72 3.83
N MET A 84 15.56 -1.73 3.09
CA MET A 84 16.03 -0.34 3.17
C MET A 84 15.77 0.25 4.57
N GLN A 85 14.60 -0.01 5.14
CA GLN A 85 14.22 0.47 6.46
C GLN A 85 15.08 -0.18 7.56
N LEU A 86 15.34 -1.49 7.51
CA LEU A 86 16.24 -2.18 8.43
C LEU A 86 17.64 -1.55 8.43
N ASN A 87 18.18 -1.26 7.24
CA ASN A 87 19.48 -0.63 7.13
C ASN A 87 19.49 0.81 7.68
N SER A 88 18.37 1.53 7.55
CA SER A 88 18.19 2.86 8.14
C SER A 88 18.06 2.80 9.67
N LEU A 89 17.31 1.83 10.19
CA LEU A 89 17.10 1.64 11.62
C LEU A 89 18.39 1.44 12.41
N ILE A 90 19.39 0.79 11.81
CA ILE A 90 20.71 0.67 12.45
C ILE A 90 21.28 2.05 12.76
N LYS A 91 21.17 3.01 11.83
CA LYS A 91 21.68 4.37 12.05
C LYS A 91 20.94 5.06 13.20
N ASN A 92 19.62 4.91 13.27
CA ASN A 92 18.83 5.47 14.36
C ASN A 92 19.18 4.82 15.72
N ILE A 93 19.38 3.50 15.77
CA ILE A 93 19.77 2.78 16.99
C ILE A 93 21.17 3.21 17.45
N GLU A 94 22.13 3.30 16.54
CA GLU A 94 23.50 3.74 16.88
C GLU A 94 23.52 5.22 17.27
N TYR A 95 22.72 6.07 16.62
CA TYR A 95 22.56 7.46 17.00
C TYR A 95 21.97 7.61 18.41
N HIS A 96 20.94 6.84 18.74
CA HIS A 96 20.37 6.80 20.09
C HIS A 96 21.44 6.43 21.14
N LYS A 97 22.28 5.43 20.86
CA LYS A 97 23.40 5.08 21.76
C LYS A 97 24.39 6.22 21.93
N LEU A 98 24.72 6.92 20.85
CA LEU A 98 25.66 8.06 20.91
C LEU A 98 25.12 9.21 21.77
N THR A 99 23.82 9.48 21.70
CA THR A 99 23.17 10.59 22.42
C THR A 99 22.83 10.24 23.87
N HIS A 100 22.40 9.00 24.15
CA HIS A 100 21.94 8.56 25.47
C HIS A 100 22.92 7.65 26.22
N GLY A 101 24.05 7.29 25.60
CA GLY A 101 25.08 6.43 26.19
C GLY A 101 24.75 4.94 26.23
N GLN A 102 23.55 4.54 25.83
CA GLN A 102 23.08 3.16 25.79
C GLN A 102 22.15 2.89 24.64
N TYR A 103 22.01 1.62 24.24
CA TYR A 103 21.03 1.21 23.25
C TYR A 103 19.61 1.37 23.79
N PRO A 104 18.61 1.67 22.93
CA PRO A 104 17.21 1.77 23.35
C PRO A 104 16.71 0.43 23.90
N ASP A 105 15.80 0.46 24.87
CA ASP A 105 15.16 -0.76 25.37
C ASP A 105 14.05 -1.27 24.44
N SER A 106 13.53 -0.41 23.58
CA SER A 106 12.58 -0.75 22.52
C SER A 106 12.70 0.20 21.34
N LEU A 107 12.29 -0.23 20.13
CA LEU A 107 12.30 0.62 18.94
C LEU A 107 11.43 1.89 19.09
N LYS A 108 10.43 1.87 19.95
CA LYS A 108 9.59 3.05 20.20
C LYS A 108 10.34 4.23 20.77
N GLN A 109 11.43 4.00 21.52
CA GLN A 109 12.26 5.08 22.08
C GLN A 109 12.98 5.87 20.97
N LEU A 110 13.17 5.27 19.78
CA LEU A 110 13.75 5.98 18.65
C LEU A 110 12.85 7.12 18.13
N LEU A 111 11.54 7.04 18.39
CA LEU A 111 10.59 8.10 17.99
C LEU A 111 10.77 9.38 18.80
N ASP A 112 11.43 9.32 19.97
CA ASP A 112 11.78 10.49 20.77
C ASP A 112 12.95 11.28 20.12
N ASP A 113 13.83 10.58 19.39
CA ASP A 113 14.97 11.18 18.67
C ASP A 113 14.60 11.54 17.21
N ASP A 114 13.78 10.71 16.58
CA ASP A 114 13.33 10.85 15.19
C ASP A 114 11.89 10.33 15.04
N GLU A 115 10.92 11.24 14.98
CA GLU A 115 9.49 10.89 14.82
C GLU A 115 9.20 10.06 13.56
N LEU A 116 10.11 10.10 12.57
CA LEU A 116 9.99 9.37 11.31
C LEU A 116 10.81 8.08 11.29
N ALA A 117 11.39 7.65 12.43
CA ALA A 117 12.12 6.40 12.49
C ALA A 117 11.25 5.23 11.99
N PRO A 118 11.72 4.45 11.01
CA PRO A 118 10.91 3.42 10.35
C PRO A 118 10.82 2.15 11.21
N ILE A 119 10.15 2.21 12.35
CA ILE A 119 10.05 1.10 13.31
C ILE A 119 9.05 0.01 12.91
N ASN A 120 8.18 0.27 11.92
CA ASN A 120 7.16 -0.66 11.45
C ASN A 120 7.72 -1.56 10.34
N ASP A 121 7.48 -2.87 10.44
CA ASP A 121 7.96 -3.85 9.47
C ASP A 121 7.14 -3.82 8.18
N ALA A 122 7.74 -3.25 7.13
CA ALA A 122 7.10 -3.13 5.84
C ALA A 122 6.95 -4.49 5.10
N ALA A 123 7.77 -5.51 5.41
CA ALA A 123 7.70 -6.81 4.73
C ALA A 123 6.37 -7.51 4.96
N GLN A 124 5.71 -7.28 6.09
CA GLN A 124 4.41 -7.86 6.40
C GLN A 124 3.27 -7.23 5.57
N GLY A 125 3.50 -6.08 4.94
CA GLY A 125 2.57 -5.45 4.02
C GLY A 125 1.18 -5.20 4.59
N MET A 126 0.15 -5.40 3.75
CA MET A 126 -1.25 -5.19 4.14
C MET A 126 -1.89 -6.39 4.87
N ASN A 127 -1.16 -7.48 5.07
CA ASN A 127 -1.73 -8.74 5.59
C ASN A 127 -1.87 -8.77 7.11
N THR A 128 -1.32 -7.81 7.84
CA THR A 128 -1.34 -7.77 9.30
C THR A 128 -2.47 -6.93 9.86
N LYS A 129 -3.14 -7.48 10.84
CA LYS A 129 -4.11 -6.77 11.67
C LYS A 129 -3.38 -6.08 12.82
N GLY A 130 -2.85 -4.88 12.58
CA GLY A 130 -2.21 -4.07 13.62
C GLY A 130 -0.83 -3.54 13.22
N ASN A 131 -0.23 -2.75 14.10
CA ASN A 131 1.12 -2.25 13.91
C ASN A 131 2.12 -3.35 14.27
N VAL A 132 2.84 -3.82 13.27
CA VAL A 132 3.90 -4.81 13.46
C VAL A 132 5.23 -4.08 13.40
N TYR A 133 6.01 -4.22 14.44
CA TYR A 133 7.34 -3.64 14.54
C TYR A 133 8.39 -4.66 14.10
N TYR A 134 9.55 -4.17 13.65
CA TYR A 134 10.72 -5.03 13.50
C TYR A 134 11.06 -5.71 14.80
N ASN A 135 11.61 -6.93 14.70
CA ASN A 135 12.12 -7.62 15.88
C ASN A 135 13.40 -6.95 16.34
N TYR A 136 13.41 -6.52 17.57
CA TYR A 136 14.53 -5.87 18.22
C TYR A 136 14.74 -6.46 19.60
N GLY A 137 16.00 -6.76 19.93
CA GLY A 137 16.36 -7.23 21.25
C GLY A 137 17.70 -6.65 21.69
N LYS A 138 17.71 -5.92 22.82
CA LYS A 138 18.94 -5.43 23.47
C LYS A 138 19.61 -6.56 24.26
N ILE A 139 20.90 -6.76 24.05
CA ILE A 139 21.69 -7.83 24.70
C ILE A 139 22.99 -7.19 25.21
N GLY A 140 22.94 -6.61 26.40
CA GLY A 140 24.07 -5.83 26.94
C GLY A 140 24.45 -4.66 26.04
N ASP A 141 25.71 -4.66 25.60
CA ASP A 141 26.23 -3.65 24.66
C ASP A 141 26.04 -4.00 23.18
N LYS A 142 25.14 -4.92 22.88
CA LYS A 142 24.80 -5.35 21.53
C LYS A 142 23.28 -5.40 21.38
N TYR A 143 22.82 -5.58 20.14
CA TYR A 143 21.41 -5.78 19.83
C TYR A 143 21.22 -6.69 18.63
N SER A 144 20.05 -7.34 18.59
CA SER A 144 19.54 -8.03 17.41
C SER A 144 18.49 -7.18 16.73
N LEU A 145 18.43 -7.22 15.40
CA LEU A 145 17.43 -6.53 14.59
C LEU A 145 17.13 -7.34 13.33
N PHE A 146 15.85 -7.65 13.08
CA PHE A 146 15.42 -8.35 11.87
C PHE A 146 13.92 -8.16 11.62
N SER A 147 13.49 -8.45 10.38
CA SER A 147 12.08 -8.56 10.00
C SER A 147 11.64 -10.01 10.05
N SER A 148 10.44 -10.28 10.53
CA SER A 148 9.82 -11.62 10.44
C SER A 148 9.25 -11.92 9.04
N GLY A 149 9.70 -11.21 8.00
CA GLY A 149 9.26 -11.50 6.65
C GLY A 149 7.77 -11.28 6.41
N GLN A 150 7.24 -11.95 5.40
CA GLN A 150 5.84 -11.82 5.00
C GLN A 150 4.89 -12.64 5.87
N ASP A 151 5.35 -13.75 6.42
CA ASP A 151 4.52 -14.62 7.26
C ASP A 151 4.37 -14.09 8.70
N GLY A 152 5.21 -13.13 9.10
CA GLY A 152 5.21 -12.52 10.43
C GLY A 152 5.67 -13.46 11.54
N ILE A 153 6.28 -14.61 11.20
CA ILE A 153 6.74 -15.62 12.15
C ILE A 153 8.27 -15.53 12.24
N PRO A 154 8.82 -15.19 13.41
CA PRO A 154 10.28 -15.14 13.60
C PRO A 154 10.95 -16.50 13.39
N ASN A 155 12.17 -16.49 12.87
CA ASN A 155 13.04 -17.66 12.63
C ASN A 155 12.52 -18.56 11.48
N THR A 156 11.95 -17.96 10.46
CA THR A 156 11.57 -18.63 9.21
C THR A 156 12.50 -18.23 8.05
N LYS A 157 12.27 -18.81 6.87
CA LYS A 157 13.17 -18.63 5.72
C LYS A 157 13.01 -17.26 5.04
N ASP A 158 11.92 -16.58 5.29
CA ASP A 158 11.60 -15.26 4.72
C ASP A 158 11.97 -14.10 5.65
N ASP A 159 12.62 -14.40 6.79
CA ASP A 159 13.20 -13.39 7.67
C ASP A 159 14.23 -12.54 6.91
N LEU A 160 14.14 -11.22 7.10
CA LEU A 160 15.09 -10.28 6.50
C LEU A 160 16.02 -9.72 7.56
N PHE A 161 17.30 -9.80 7.29
CA PHE A 161 18.35 -9.27 8.17
C PHE A 161 18.98 -8.02 7.55
N PRO A 162 19.43 -7.05 8.37
CA PRO A 162 20.12 -5.88 7.85
C PRO A 162 21.32 -6.25 7.00
N GLN A 163 21.46 -5.61 5.85
CA GLN A 163 22.56 -5.81 4.91
C GLN A 163 23.52 -4.61 4.98
N ILE A 164 24.38 -4.61 5.98
CA ILE A 164 25.43 -3.60 6.12
C ILE A 164 26.80 -4.29 6.20
N THR A 165 27.80 -3.61 5.65
CA THR A 165 29.17 -4.04 5.80
C THR A 165 29.68 -3.63 7.18
N ILE A 166 29.79 -4.59 8.10
CA ILE A 166 30.39 -4.39 9.42
C ILE A 166 31.83 -4.86 9.35
N THR A 167 32.77 -3.94 9.51
CA THR A 167 34.21 -4.27 9.66
C THR A 167 34.55 -4.40 11.14
N ASP A 168 35.65 -5.06 11.45
CA ASP A 168 36.11 -5.25 12.84
C ASP A 168 36.43 -3.90 13.54
N SER A 169 36.68 -2.86 12.75
CA SER A 169 36.88 -1.48 13.25
C SER A 169 35.58 -0.72 13.51
N SER A 170 34.42 -1.22 12.99
CA SER A 170 33.14 -0.57 13.23
C SER A 170 32.67 -0.90 14.65
N LYS A 171 32.39 0.13 15.45
CA LYS A 171 31.89 -0.02 16.83
C LYS A 171 30.37 -0.23 16.88
N ILE A 172 29.79 -0.89 15.87
CA ILE A 172 28.36 -1.14 15.76
C ILE A 172 28.01 -2.38 16.59
N GLY A 173 27.00 -2.25 17.45
CA GLY A 173 26.59 -3.35 18.35
C GLY A 173 25.64 -4.37 17.73
N LEU A 174 25.36 -4.30 16.43
CA LEU A 174 24.49 -5.26 15.74
C LEU A 174 25.11 -6.66 15.75
N LEU A 175 24.35 -7.63 16.26
CA LEU A 175 24.71 -9.04 16.19
C LEU A 175 24.56 -9.55 14.76
N LYS A 176 25.60 -10.19 14.22
CA LYS A 176 25.53 -10.86 12.90
C LYS A 176 24.74 -12.17 13.06
N HIS A 177 23.73 -12.34 12.23
CA HIS A 177 23.12 -13.63 12.00
C HIS A 177 23.97 -14.41 10.98
N HIS A 178 24.31 -15.63 11.33
CA HIS A 178 25.04 -16.59 10.45
C HIS A 178 24.06 -17.60 9.88
#